data_34b0a5e0929ecf6675508dcb194d4bf5
#
_entry.id   34b0a5e0929ecf6675508dcb194d4bf5
#
_cell.length_a   1.000
_cell.length_b   1.000
_cell.length_c   1.000
_cell.angle_alpha   90.00
_cell.angle_beta   90.00
_cell.angle_gamma   90.00
#
_symmetry.space_group_name_H-M   'P 1'
#
loop_
_entity.id
_entity.type
_entity.pdbx_description
1 polymer ?
#
loop_
_entity_poly.entity_id
_entity_poly.type
_entity_poly.pdbx_seq_one_letter_code
_entity_poly.pdbx_strand_id
1 'polypeptide(L)'
;MPAILSRGVVRVNMHTMDQDAVLARIREICLGLPETSERLSHGAPTFFVRGKRAFLMVLSDHHGDGRFAVWCAAADGMQKPLVESDPERFFVPPYVGHRGWLGVQLDRGLDWDELAGLFEDAYAEVAPPKLVEAARITD
;
A
#
# COMPACT_ATOMS: atom_id res chain seq x y z
N MET A 1 -29.63 -8.94 -20.12
CA MET A 1 -28.86 -8.95 -20.22
C MET A 1 -27.81 -8.03 -20.20
N PRO A 2 -28.06 -6.92 -20.35
CA PRO A 2 -27.02 -5.95 -20.31
C PRO A 2 -26.17 -5.99 -19.05
N ALA A 3 -26.78 -6.36 -17.95
CA ALA A 3 -26.05 -6.41 -16.70
C ALA A 3 -24.87 -7.38 -16.74
N ILE A 4 -25.07 -8.52 -17.38
CA ILE A 4 -24.02 -9.51 -17.45
C ILE A 4 -22.92 -9.07 -18.40
N LEU A 5 -23.32 -8.50 -19.53
CA LEU A 5 -22.36 -7.98 -20.48
C LEU A 5 -21.57 -6.84 -19.88
N SER A 6 -22.28 -6.00 -19.14
CA SER A 6 -21.63 -4.89 -18.48
C SER A 6 -20.57 -5.36 -17.51
N ARG A 7 -20.84 -6.46 -16.82
CA ARG A 7 -19.86 -6.97 -15.88
C ARG A 7 -18.56 -7.36 -16.53
N GLY A 8 -18.62 -8.03 -17.68
CA GLY A 8 -17.43 -8.42 -18.38
C GLY A 8 -16.64 -7.22 -18.87
N VAL A 9 -17.34 -6.27 -19.48
CA VAL A 9 -16.70 -5.06 -19.99
C VAL A 9 -16.17 -4.22 -18.82
N VAL A 10 -16.98 -4.08 -17.79
CA VAL A 10 -16.62 -3.28 -16.62
C VAL A 10 -15.37 -3.83 -15.98
N ARG A 11 -15.22 -5.16 -15.97
CA ARG A 11 -14.06 -5.75 -15.35
C ARG A 11 -12.76 -5.32 -16.02
N VAL A 12 -12.75 -5.29 -17.36
CA VAL A 12 -11.58 -4.86 -18.10
C VAL A 12 -11.31 -3.38 -17.89
N ASN A 13 -12.37 -2.56 -17.98
CA ASN A 13 -12.24 -1.13 -17.78
C ASN A 13 -11.92 -0.79 -16.34
N MET A 14 -12.49 -1.54 -15.42
CA MET A 14 -12.28 -1.29 -14.00
C MET A 14 -10.85 -1.52 -13.58
N HIS A 15 -10.10 -2.35 -14.30
CA HIS A 15 -8.72 -2.56 -13.92
C HIS A 15 -7.94 -1.24 -13.94
N THR A 16 -8.10 -0.43 -15.00
CA THR A 16 -7.45 0.87 -15.09
C THR A 16 -8.08 1.88 -14.14
N MET A 17 -9.43 1.91 -14.10
CA MET A 17 -10.14 2.81 -13.20
C MET A 17 -9.86 2.45 -11.76
N ASP A 18 -9.74 1.15 -11.47
CA ASP A 18 -9.44 0.69 -10.14
C ASP A 18 -8.12 1.22 -9.63
N GLN A 19 -7.12 1.35 -10.49
CA GLN A 19 -5.84 1.87 -10.02
C GLN A 19 -5.98 3.28 -9.49
N ASP A 20 -6.72 4.15 -10.19
CA ASP A 20 -6.97 5.50 -9.71
C ASP A 20 -7.81 5.51 -8.45
N ALA A 21 -8.86 4.70 -8.41
CA ALA A 21 -9.74 4.62 -7.24
C ALA A 21 -8.99 4.03 -6.04
N VAL A 22 -8.16 3.02 -6.28
CA VAL A 22 -7.38 2.40 -5.21
C VAL A 22 -6.36 3.40 -4.66
N LEU A 23 -5.70 4.15 -5.55
CA LEU A 23 -4.75 5.16 -5.10
C LEU A 23 -5.44 6.24 -4.28
N ALA A 24 -6.64 6.66 -4.70
CA ALA A 24 -7.40 7.65 -3.94
C ALA A 24 -7.73 7.14 -2.54
N ARG A 25 -8.08 5.86 -2.42
CA ARG A 25 -8.37 5.27 -1.12
C ARG A 25 -7.12 5.16 -0.26
N ILE A 26 -6.00 4.79 -0.86
CA ILE A 26 -4.73 4.74 -0.14
C ILE A 26 -4.38 6.14 0.39
N ARG A 27 -4.60 7.18 -0.43
CA ARG A 27 -4.37 8.55 0.00
C ARG A 27 -5.22 8.91 1.22
N GLU A 28 -6.49 8.54 1.19
CA GLU A 28 -7.37 8.80 2.33
C GLU A 28 -6.82 8.19 3.61
N ILE A 29 -6.39 6.95 3.53
CA ILE A 29 -5.86 6.25 4.70
C ILE A 29 -4.56 6.87 5.17
N CYS A 30 -3.60 7.00 4.27
CA CYS A 30 -2.25 7.44 4.64
C CYS A 30 -2.21 8.91 5.05
N LEU A 31 -2.93 9.77 4.33
CA LEU A 31 -2.93 11.19 4.66
C LEU A 31 -3.82 11.51 5.84
N GLY A 32 -4.64 10.55 6.29
CA GLY A 32 -5.38 10.68 7.52
C GLY A 32 -4.55 10.43 8.77
N LEU A 33 -3.33 9.91 8.61
CA LEU A 33 -2.44 9.67 9.75
C LEU A 33 -1.67 10.94 10.10
N PRO A 34 -1.31 11.13 11.39
CA PRO A 34 -0.69 12.39 11.83
C PRO A 34 0.62 12.73 11.12
N GLU A 35 0.72 13.97 10.66
CA GLU A 35 1.92 14.56 10.09
C GLU A 35 2.46 13.81 8.87
N THR A 36 1.55 13.29 8.04
CA THR A 36 1.94 12.62 6.82
C THR A 36 1.79 13.54 5.62
N SER A 37 2.56 13.25 4.58
CA SER A 37 2.49 13.97 3.31
C SER A 37 2.81 13.02 2.19
N GLU A 38 2.44 13.43 0.98
CA GLU A 38 2.67 12.64 -0.22
C GLU A 38 3.52 13.44 -1.20
N ARG A 39 4.50 12.79 -1.82
CA ARG A 39 5.17 13.35 -2.98
C ARG A 39 5.71 12.21 -3.83
N LEU A 40 6.05 12.51 -5.08
CA LEU A 40 6.66 11.51 -5.93
C LEU A 40 8.08 11.25 -5.46
N SER A 41 8.45 9.98 -5.42
CA SER A 41 9.80 9.54 -5.15
C SER A 41 10.13 8.49 -6.19
N HIS A 42 11.16 8.75 -6.98
CA HIS A 42 11.51 7.87 -8.11
C HIS A 42 10.31 7.61 -9.02
N GLY A 43 9.48 8.64 -9.20
CA GLY A 43 8.32 8.55 -10.07
C GLY A 43 7.10 7.88 -9.48
N ALA A 44 7.14 7.46 -8.23
CA ALA A 44 6.05 6.75 -7.58
C ALA A 44 5.43 7.57 -6.45
N PRO A 45 4.09 7.58 -6.31
CA PRO A 45 3.46 8.22 -5.16
C PRO A 45 3.99 7.58 -3.87
N THR A 46 4.51 8.42 -2.99
CA THR A 46 5.16 7.96 -1.77
C THR A 46 4.68 8.79 -0.60
N PHE A 47 4.45 8.13 0.53
CA PHE A 47 3.92 8.77 1.74
C PHE A 47 5.00 8.83 2.80
N PHE A 48 5.15 10.00 3.42
CA PHE A 48 6.23 10.30 4.35
C PHE A 48 5.68 10.78 5.68
N VAL A 49 6.42 10.52 6.75
CA VAL A 49 6.16 11.12 8.05
C VAL A 49 7.07 12.33 8.19
N ARG A 50 6.47 13.49 8.49
CA ARG A 50 7.18 14.76 8.65
C ARG A 50 8.04 15.11 7.44
N GLY A 51 7.62 14.65 6.27
CA GLY A 51 8.33 14.90 5.02
C GLY A 51 9.70 14.26 4.93
N LYS A 52 10.05 13.37 5.84
CA LYS A 52 11.40 12.81 5.92
C LYS A 52 11.47 11.32 5.70
N ARG A 53 10.67 10.54 6.42
CA ARG A 53 10.77 9.08 6.38
C ARG A 53 9.60 8.50 5.61
N ALA A 54 9.90 7.82 4.52
CA ALA A 54 8.89 7.14 3.73
C ALA A 54 8.42 5.89 4.47
N PHE A 55 7.12 5.62 4.42
CA PHE A 55 6.59 4.38 4.97
C PHE A 55 5.79 3.57 3.96
N LEU A 56 5.45 4.14 2.81
CA LEU A 56 4.66 3.44 1.81
C LEU A 56 4.84 4.08 0.44
N MET A 57 4.97 3.23 -0.59
CA MET A 57 5.06 3.65 -1.98
C MET A 57 4.03 2.87 -2.79
N VAL A 58 3.44 3.52 -3.81
CA VAL A 58 2.49 2.86 -4.71
C VAL A 58 3.14 2.72 -6.08
N LEU A 59 3.26 1.49 -6.55
CA LEU A 59 3.95 1.19 -7.79
C LEU A 59 3.01 0.48 -8.77
N SER A 60 3.03 0.94 -10.03
CA SER A 60 2.28 0.29 -11.10
C SER A 60 3.26 -0.09 -12.19
N ASP A 61 3.38 -1.39 -12.44
CA ASP A 61 4.25 -1.93 -13.48
C ASP A 61 5.70 -1.44 -13.34
N HIS A 62 6.23 -1.47 -12.14
CA HIS A 62 7.59 -0.99 -11.86
C HIS A 62 8.62 -1.79 -12.66
N HIS A 63 9.34 -1.10 -13.54
CA HIS A 63 10.31 -1.74 -14.44
C HIS A 63 9.72 -2.93 -15.20
N GLY A 64 8.43 -2.85 -15.56
CA GLY A 64 7.80 -3.89 -16.34
C GLY A 64 7.46 -5.16 -15.59
N ASP A 65 7.34 -5.09 -14.25
CA ASP A 65 7.07 -6.27 -13.45
C ASP A 65 5.60 -6.72 -13.50
N GLY A 66 4.74 -5.93 -14.10
CA GLY A 66 3.32 -6.28 -14.24
C GLY A 66 2.52 -6.20 -12.96
N ARG A 67 3.08 -5.65 -11.90
CA ARG A 67 2.38 -5.57 -10.62
C ARG A 67 1.78 -4.20 -10.38
N PHE A 68 0.61 -4.19 -9.74
CA PHE A 68 0.07 -3.00 -9.12
C PHE A 68 0.10 -3.25 -7.63
N ALA A 69 0.95 -2.54 -6.91
CA ALA A 69 1.29 -2.93 -5.55
C ALA A 69 1.68 -1.74 -4.69
N VAL A 70 1.64 -1.94 -3.37
CA VAL A 70 2.33 -1.03 -2.46
C VAL A 70 3.58 -1.75 -1.95
N TRP A 71 4.62 -0.96 -1.68
CA TRP A 71 5.77 -1.39 -0.90
C TRP A 71 5.69 -0.60 0.39
N CYS A 72 5.63 -1.27 1.52
CA CYS A 72 5.44 -0.58 2.79
C CYS A 72 6.36 -1.15 3.87
N ALA A 73 6.71 -0.29 4.83
CA ALA A 73 7.50 -0.72 5.97
C ALA A 73 6.74 -1.77 6.76
N ALA A 74 7.46 -2.67 7.39
CA ALA A 74 6.86 -3.72 8.21
C ALA A 74 7.75 -4.00 9.40
N ALA A 75 7.15 -4.51 10.46
CA ALA A 75 7.88 -4.84 11.68
C ALA A 75 8.88 -5.97 11.39
N ASP A 76 9.97 -5.97 12.13
CA ASP A 76 10.99 -7.01 11.99
C ASP A 76 10.34 -8.38 12.13
N GLY A 77 10.71 -9.27 11.21
CA GLY A 77 10.22 -10.64 11.25
C GLY A 77 8.86 -10.85 10.62
N MET A 78 8.19 -9.81 10.13
CA MET A 78 6.86 -9.95 9.53
C MET A 78 6.89 -10.28 8.04
N GLN A 79 7.91 -9.80 7.33
CA GLN A 79 7.99 -9.97 5.88
C GLN A 79 7.94 -11.44 5.45
N LYS A 80 8.81 -12.25 6.01
CA LYS A 80 8.94 -13.63 5.57
C LYS A 80 7.69 -14.47 5.85
N PRO A 81 7.13 -14.45 7.06
CA PRO A 81 5.90 -15.21 7.30
C PRO A 81 4.73 -14.78 6.42
N LEU A 82 4.59 -13.49 6.16
CA LEU A 82 3.51 -13.01 5.31
C LEU A 82 3.68 -13.47 3.87
N VAL A 83 4.90 -13.34 3.34
CA VAL A 83 5.18 -13.80 1.98
C VAL A 83 4.93 -15.30 1.87
N GLU A 84 5.34 -16.07 2.87
CA GLU A 84 5.13 -17.53 2.86
C GLU A 84 3.66 -17.90 3.00
N SER A 85 2.91 -17.10 3.75
CA SER A 85 1.48 -17.40 3.98
C SER A 85 0.63 -17.19 2.74
N ASP A 86 1.00 -16.22 1.91
CA ASP A 86 0.21 -15.90 0.71
C ASP A 86 1.10 -15.27 -0.36
N PRO A 87 1.88 -16.11 -1.07
CA PRO A 87 2.84 -15.59 -2.05
C PRO A 87 2.19 -14.96 -3.28
N GLU A 88 0.88 -15.12 -3.48
CA GLU A 88 0.19 -14.44 -4.55
C GLU A 88 -0.13 -13.00 -4.21
N ARG A 89 -0.22 -12.67 -2.93
CA ARG A 89 -0.53 -11.32 -2.49
C ARG A 89 0.70 -10.58 -1.98
N PHE A 90 1.60 -11.27 -1.32
CA PHE A 90 2.75 -10.65 -0.67
C PHE A 90 4.05 -11.07 -1.35
N PHE A 91 4.98 -10.14 -1.43
CA PHE A 91 6.29 -10.42 -2.03
C PHE A 91 7.36 -9.56 -1.39
N VAL A 92 8.62 -9.92 -1.66
CA VAL A 92 9.76 -9.13 -1.19
C VAL A 92 10.04 -8.07 -2.25
N PRO A 93 9.83 -6.78 -1.95
CA PRO A 93 10.04 -5.75 -2.95
C PRO A 93 11.52 -5.53 -3.22
N PRO A 94 11.87 -5.13 -4.46
CA PRO A 94 13.26 -4.80 -4.75
C PRO A 94 13.69 -3.55 -3.98
N TYR A 95 14.99 -3.37 -3.82
CA TYR A 95 15.64 -2.22 -3.18
C TYR A 95 15.36 -2.07 -1.69
N VAL A 96 14.12 -2.20 -1.25
CA VAL A 96 13.76 -2.03 0.17
C VAL A 96 13.46 -3.35 0.86
N GLY A 97 13.47 -4.45 0.12
CA GLY A 97 13.19 -5.77 0.71
C GLY A 97 14.18 -6.15 1.78
N HIS A 98 15.47 -5.78 1.62
CA HIS A 98 16.49 -6.08 2.62
C HIS A 98 16.28 -5.34 3.92
N ARG A 99 15.43 -4.31 3.92
CA ARG A 99 15.06 -3.56 5.13
C ARG A 99 13.84 -4.16 5.82
N GLY A 100 13.33 -5.29 5.32
CA GLY A 100 12.16 -5.93 5.87
C GLY A 100 10.85 -5.39 5.33
N TRP A 101 10.88 -4.53 4.33
CA TRP A 101 9.66 -3.98 3.72
C TRP A 101 8.89 -5.08 3.01
N LEU A 102 7.58 -4.86 2.91
CA LEU A 102 6.64 -5.83 2.35
C LEU A 102 6.03 -5.28 1.07
N GLY A 103 5.98 -6.12 0.03
CA GLY A 103 5.21 -5.81 -1.16
C GLY A 103 3.83 -6.43 -1.03
N VAL A 104 2.79 -5.66 -1.35
CA VAL A 104 1.40 -6.11 -1.27
C VAL A 104 0.75 -5.84 -2.61
N GLN A 105 0.33 -6.90 -3.30
CA GLN A 105 -0.35 -6.75 -4.58
C GLN A 105 -1.76 -6.26 -4.37
N LEU A 106 -2.15 -5.24 -5.13
CA LEU A 106 -3.44 -4.56 -4.95
C LEU A 106 -4.52 -5.11 -5.87
N ASP A 107 -4.16 -5.98 -6.79
CA ASP A 107 -5.11 -6.57 -7.74
C ASP A 107 -5.45 -8.03 -7.43
N ARG A 108 -5.29 -8.44 -6.17
CA ARG A 108 -5.51 -9.82 -5.74
C ARG A 108 -6.63 -9.92 -4.71
N GLY A 109 -7.71 -9.19 -4.91
CA GLY A 109 -8.81 -9.20 -3.95
C GLY A 109 -8.53 -8.27 -2.78
N LEU A 110 -9.12 -7.07 -2.82
CA LEU A 110 -8.85 -6.06 -1.81
C LEU A 110 -9.72 -6.25 -0.59
N ASP A 111 -9.09 -6.22 0.57
CA ASP A 111 -9.77 -6.12 1.85
C ASP A 111 -9.24 -4.84 2.50
N TRP A 112 -10.05 -3.78 2.45
CA TRP A 112 -9.59 -2.48 2.91
C TRP A 112 -9.33 -2.41 4.40
N ASP A 113 -10.01 -3.22 5.20
CA ASP A 113 -9.71 -3.26 6.63
C ASP A 113 -8.32 -3.86 6.88
N GLU A 114 -8.00 -4.91 6.15
CA GLU A 114 -6.67 -5.52 6.25
C GLU A 114 -5.59 -4.56 5.74
N LEU A 115 -5.84 -3.94 4.59
CA LEU A 115 -4.88 -3.00 4.02
C LEU A 115 -4.65 -1.81 4.94
N ALA A 116 -5.73 -1.25 5.50
CA ALA A 116 -5.60 -0.14 6.42
C ALA A 116 -4.73 -0.53 7.62
N GLY A 117 -4.91 -1.74 8.14
CA GLY A 117 -4.07 -2.23 9.23
C GLY A 117 -2.60 -2.32 8.84
N LEU A 118 -2.32 -2.83 7.63
CA LEU A 118 -0.94 -2.92 7.14
C LEU A 118 -0.32 -1.53 6.97
N PHE A 119 -1.10 -0.57 6.47
CA PHE A 119 -0.60 0.79 6.27
C PHE A 119 -0.35 1.50 7.60
N GLU A 120 -1.23 1.29 8.58
CA GLU A 120 -1.05 1.84 9.92
C GLU A 120 0.19 1.23 10.60
N ASP A 121 0.39 -0.08 10.41
CA ASP A 121 1.59 -0.73 10.93
C ASP A 121 2.85 -0.18 10.27
N ALA A 122 2.79 0.06 8.96
CA ALA A 122 3.92 0.65 8.25
C ALA A 122 4.25 2.05 8.79
N TYR A 123 3.22 2.85 9.01
CA TYR A 123 3.37 4.17 9.61
C TYR A 123 4.03 4.05 10.98
N ALA A 124 3.55 3.11 11.81
CA ALA A 124 4.08 2.94 13.15
C ALA A 124 5.56 2.55 13.16
N GLU A 125 6.04 1.90 12.08
CA GLU A 125 7.44 1.52 12.00
C GLU A 125 8.37 2.72 11.84
N VAL A 126 7.89 3.81 11.26
CA VAL A 126 8.76 4.96 10.98
C VAL A 126 8.38 6.21 11.77
N ALA A 127 7.16 6.29 12.28
CA ALA A 127 6.69 7.47 12.99
C ALA A 127 7.24 7.51 14.43
N PRO A 128 7.48 8.72 14.96
CA PRO A 128 7.85 8.83 16.38
C PRO A 128 6.72 8.31 17.28
N PRO A 129 7.06 7.79 18.47
CA PRO A 129 6.06 7.22 19.36
C PRO A 129 4.90 8.14 19.69
N LYS A 130 5.13 9.44 19.79
CA LYS A 130 4.05 10.40 20.06
C LYS A 130 3.02 10.44 18.95
N LEU A 131 3.47 10.31 17.71
CA LEU A 131 2.55 10.31 16.57
C LEU A 131 1.77 9.00 16.48
N VAL A 132 2.42 7.89 16.81
CA VAL A 132 1.75 6.59 16.85
C VAL A 132 0.64 6.62 17.89
N GLU A 133 0.92 7.19 19.05
CA GLU A 133 -0.07 7.34 20.12
C GLU A 133 -1.23 8.22 19.66
N ALA A 134 -0.94 9.34 19.00
CA ALA A 134 -1.96 10.23 18.49
C ALA A 134 -2.85 9.54 17.47
N ALA A 135 -2.26 8.71 16.62
CA ALA A 135 -3.04 7.97 15.63
C ALA A 135 -4.02 7.01 16.29
N ARG A 136 -3.61 6.35 17.37
CA ARG A 136 -4.48 5.43 18.10
C ARG A 136 -5.64 6.13 18.79
N ILE A 137 -5.39 7.33 19.29
CA ILE A 137 -6.42 8.09 19.99
C ILE A 137 -7.52 8.53 19.03
N THR A 138 -7.16 8.88 17.80
CA THR A 138 -8.15 9.36 16.83
C THR A 138 -8.94 8.22 16.20
N ASP A 139 -8.52 7.01 16.38
CA ASP A 139 -9.29 5.86 15.92
C ASP A 139 -10.38 5.53 16.93
#